data_b23de7d2f24e7cf84eaea8141621e739
#
_entry.id   b23de7d2f24e7cf84eaea8141621e739
#
_cell.length_a   1.000
_cell.length_b   1.000
_cell.length_c   1.000
_cell.angle_alpha   90.00
_cell.angle_beta   90.00
_cell.angle_gamma   90.00
#
_symmetry.space_group_name_H-M   'P 1'
#
loop_
_entity.id
_entity.type
_entity.pdbx_description
1 polymer ?
#
loop_
_entity_poly.entity_id
_entity_poly.type
_entity_poly.pdbx_seq_one_letter_code
_entity_poly.pdbx_strand_id
1 'polypeptide(L)'
;MKRAFTLIEMLIVIGIIAILVGASLAGFSAMRRSAERARARELCLQVKTAFEAIWDADGIWPKTIRQKNGAEDSIIDDEVAYELASRGMMALTYDGDSRKTTGIDRFGILTPWGVEVVKRRGSGVSLSTPVGKATIKDHLLRFKVDLDGDGVIDGASVGGESVDIRATVAVWCAGKDGKMENYHKGLKTDDIYTWTPGQTVRVK
;
A
#
# COMPACT_ATOMS: atom_id res chain seq x y z
N MET A 1 29.09 -45.50 32.12
CA MET A 1 28.31 -44.81 33.18
C MET A 1 27.40 -43.82 32.47
N LYS A 2 26.07 -44.00 32.57
CA LYS A 2 25.10 -43.02 32.03
C LYS A 2 25.00 -41.89 33.07
N ARG A 3 25.40 -40.67 32.68
CA ARG A 3 25.20 -39.50 33.54
C ARG A 3 23.72 -39.14 33.53
N ALA A 4 23.07 -39.15 34.68
CA ALA A 4 21.71 -38.65 34.83
C ALA A 4 21.77 -37.14 34.97
N PHE A 5 20.90 -36.44 34.24
CA PHE A 5 20.76 -34.96 34.34
C PHE A 5 20.20 -34.60 35.72
N THR A 6 20.73 -33.55 36.30
CA THR A 6 20.21 -33.02 37.56
C THR A 6 18.99 -32.12 37.30
N LEU A 7 18.09 -32.06 38.27
CA LEU A 7 16.89 -31.23 38.21
C LEU A 7 17.26 -29.74 38.04
N ILE A 8 18.37 -29.30 38.62
CA ILE A 8 18.87 -27.93 38.55
C ILE A 8 19.40 -27.57 37.13
N GLU A 9 20.07 -28.51 36.44
CA GLU A 9 20.52 -28.30 35.05
C GLU A 9 19.36 -28.09 34.13
N MET A 10 18.26 -28.87 34.27
CA MET A 10 17.05 -28.68 33.50
C MET A 10 16.39 -27.33 33.77
N LEU A 11 16.35 -26.90 35.05
CA LEU A 11 15.74 -25.64 35.44
C LEU A 11 16.50 -24.43 34.86
N ILE A 12 17.83 -24.48 34.86
CA ILE A 12 18.65 -23.42 34.25
C ILE A 12 18.42 -23.35 32.74
N VAL A 13 18.38 -24.49 32.04
CA VAL A 13 18.17 -24.55 30.58
C VAL A 13 16.81 -23.96 30.17
N ILE A 14 15.73 -24.36 30.85
CA ILE A 14 14.40 -23.80 30.55
C ILE A 14 14.32 -22.31 30.87
N GLY A 15 15.02 -21.84 31.92
CA GLY A 15 15.14 -20.43 32.26
C GLY A 15 15.79 -19.61 31.13
N ILE A 16 16.91 -20.09 30.58
CA ILE A 16 17.61 -19.44 29.47
C ILE A 16 16.72 -19.44 28.20
N ILE A 17 16.08 -20.56 27.89
CA ILE A 17 15.18 -20.66 26.74
C ILE A 17 14.01 -19.67 26.88
N ALA A 18 13.41 -19.56 28.05
CA ALA A 18 12.31 -18.63 28.29
C ALA A 18 12.71 -17.16 28.04
N ILE A 19 13.92 -16.76 28.50
CA ILE A 19 14.46 -15.41 28.24
C ILE A 19 14.70 -15.18 26.75
N LEU A 20 15.33 -16.13 26.05
CA LEU A 20 15.62 -16.02 24.63
C LEU A 20 14.34 -15.94 23.78
N VAL A 21 13.34 -16.76 24.08
CA VAL A 21 12.04 -16.73 23.40
C VAL A 21 11.33 -15.40 23.63
N GLY A 22 11.33 -14.91 24.88
CA GLY A 22 10.72 -13.63 25.23
C GLY A 22 11.33 -12.45 24.45
N ALA A 23 12.66 -12.39 24.37
CA ALA A 23 13.37 -11.37 23.62
C ALA A 23 13.10 -11.47 22.09
N SER A 24 13.04 -12.68 21.55
CA SER A 24 12.80 -12.94 20.13
C SER A 24 11.41 -12.49 19.69
N LEU A 25 10.37 -12.69 20.51
CA LEU A 25 8.99 -12.30 20.17
C LEU A 25 8.81 -10.79 20.00
N ALA A 26 9.47 -9.98 20.83
CA ALA A 26 9.43 -8.52 20.72
C ALA A 26 10.07 -8.03 19.41
N GLY A 27 11.22 -8.58 19.04
CA GLY A 27 11.93 -8.25 17.79
C GLY A 27 11.12 -8.64 16.54
N PHE A 28 10.48 -9.80 16.56
CA PHE A 28 9.70 -10.30 15.42
C PHE A 28 8.52 -9.39 15.05
N SER A 29 7.81 -8.84 16.02
CA SER A 29 6.69 -7.93 15.76
C SER A 29 7.11 -6.60 15.13
N ALA A 30 8.28 -6.09 15.48
CA ALA A 30 8.85 -4.89 14.88
C ALA A 30 9.31 -5.14 13.43
N MET A 31 9.99 -6.27 13.20
CA MET A 31 10.44 -6.68 11.87
C MET A 31 9.25 -6.88 10.92
N ARG A 32 8.18 -7.54 11.36
CA ARG A 32 6.97 -7.72 10.56
C ARG A 32 6.35 -6.38 10.13
N ARG A 33 6.24 -5.42 11.04
CA ARG A 33 5.72 -4.07 10.71
C ARG A 33 6.60 -3.35 9.70
N SER A 34 7.91 -3.44 9.83
CA SER A 34 8.84 -2.86 8.87
C SER A 34 8.70 -3.52 7.49
N ALA A 35 8.59 -4.84 7.43
CA ALA A 35 8.41 -5.58 6.17
C ALA A 35 7.07 -5.25 5.48
N GLU A 36 5.98 -5.09 6.23
CA GLU A 36 4.66 -4.69 5.69
C GLU A 36 4.74 -3.28 5.07
N ARG A 37 5.40 -2.32 5.74
CA ARG A 37 5.63 -0.98 5.20
C ARG A 37 6.51 -0.98 3.95
N ALA A 38 7.57 -1.77 3.95
CA ALA A 38 8.46 -1.89 2.79
C ALA A 38 7.70 -2.43 1.57
N ARG A 39 6.88 -3.46 1.75
CA ARG A 39 6.02 -4.01 0.69
C ARG A 39 5.00 -3.01 0.17
N ALA A 40 4.38 -2.23 1.04
CA ALA A 40 3.43 -1.21 0.63
C ALA A 40 4.12 -0.10 -0.19
N ARG A 41 5.33 0.31 0.23
CA ARG A 41 6.13 1.29 -0.51
C ARG A 41 6.56 0.77 -1.88
N GLU A 42 7.02 -0.46 -1.94
CA GLU A 42 7.38 -1.12 -3.19
C GLU A 42 6.18 -1.19 -4.15
N LEU A 43 5.00 -1.55 -3.64
CA LEU A 43 3.77 -1.59 -4.42
C LEU A 43 3.41 -0.20 -4.98
N CYS A 44 3.47 0.86 -4.17
CA CYS A 44 3.23 2.23 -4.64
C CYS A 44 4.22 2.62 -5.75
N LEU A 45 5.50 2.25 -5.62
CA LEU A 45 6.50 2.54 -6.64
C LEU A 45 6.26 1.73 -7.92
N GLN A 46 5.91 0.45 -7.83
CA GLN A 46 5.57 -0.38 -8.99
C GLN A 46 4.38 0.19 -9.75
N VAL A 47 3.34 0.61 -9.04
CA VAL A 47 2.15 1.25 -9.63
C VAL A 47 2.53 2.58 -10.30
N LYS A 48 3.34 3.41 -9.62
CA LYS A 48 3.85 4.66 -10.20
C LYS A 48 4.58 4.40 -11.52
N THR A 49 5.53 3.47 -11.53
CA THR A 49 6.28 3.10 -12.74
C THR A 49 5.37 2.58 -13.85
N ALA A 50 4.31 1.85 -13.51
CA ALA A 50 3.33 1.37 -14.48
C ALA A 50 2.57 2.53 -15.14
N PHE A 51 2.17 3.56 -14.39
CA PHE A 51 1.56 4.77 -14.94
C PHE A 51 2.56 5.55 -15.82
N GLU A 52 3.80 5.74 -15.34
CA GLU A 52 4.85 6.42 -16.10
C GLU A 52 5.11 5.71 -17.44
N ALA A 53 5.14 4.37 -17.44
CA ALA A 53 5.31 3.59 -18.67
C ALA A 53 4.13 3.76 -19.66
N ILE A 54 2.90 3.95 -19.21
CA ILE A 54 1.76 4.30 -20.08
C ILE A 54 1.97 5.68 -20.70
N TRP A 55 2.38 6.66 -19.90
CA TRP A 55 2.65 8.00 -20.39
C TRP A 55 3.78 8.02 -21.42
N ASP A 56 4.88 7.31 -21.14
CA ASP A 56 6.03 7.23 -22.04
C ASP A 56 5.69 6.53 -23.37
N ALA A 57 4.77 5.56 -23.35
CA ALA A 57 4.36 4.81 -24.53
C ALA A 57 3.37 5.60 -25.42
N ASP A 58 2.38 6.23 -24.83
CA ASP A 58 1.23 6.80 -25.55
C ASP A 58 1.29 8.34 -25.63
N GLY A 59 1.98 9.02 -24.71
CA GLY A 59 2.02 10.48 -24.57
C GLY A 59 0.67 11.10 -24.16
N ILE A 60 -0.33 10.27 -23.89
CA ILE A 60 -1.67 10.67 -23.45
C ILE A 60 -2.22 9.67 -22.43
N TRP A 61 -2.94 10.18 -21.45
CA TRP A 61 -3.60 9.34 -20.48
C TRP A 61 -4.83 8.63 -21.05
N PRO A 62 -5.00 7.32 -20.82
CA PRO A 62 -6.23 6.59 -21.13
C PRO A 62 -7.46 7.24 -20.52
N LYS A 63 -8.62 7.06 -21.18
CA LYS A 63 -9.89 7.67 -20.76
C LYS A 63 -10.24 7.28 -19.31
N THR A 64 -10.04 6.03 -18.94
CA THR A 64 -10.28 5.51 -17.58
C THR A 64 -9.48 6.29 -16.53
N ILE A 65 -8.18 6.47 -16.77
CA ILE A 65 -7.28 7.21 -15.86
C ILE A 65 -7.70 8.68 -15.76
N ARG A 66 -7.99 9.34 -16.89
CA ARG A 66 -8.43 10.74 -16.90
C ARG A 66 -9.73 10.96 -16.13
N GLN A 67 -10.70 10.07 -16.27
CA GLN A 67 -11.99 10.17 -15.57
C GLN A 67 -11.83 9.99 -14.05
N LYS A 68 -10.98 9.09 -13.62
CA LYS A 68 -10.76 8.82 -12.19
C LYS A 68 -9.82 9.84 -11.53
N ASN A 69 -8.98 10.53 -12.32
CA ASN A 69 -8.05 11.54 -11.81
C ASN A 69 -8.73 12.77 -11.19
N GLY A 70 -9.95 13.09 -11.59
CA GLY A 70 -10.74 14.21 -11.09
C GLY A 70 -11.62 13.88 -9.88
N ALA A 71 -11.69 12.62 -9.48
CA ALA A 71 -12.49 12.21 -8.33
C ALA A 71 -11.85 12.67 -7.02
N GLU A 72 -12.69 13.06 -6.05
CA GLU A 72 -12.29 13.51 -4.72
C GLU A 72 -11.45 12.44 -3.98
N ASP A 73 -11.72 11.16 -4.28
CA ASP A 73 -10.95 9.98 -3.88
C ASP A 73 -10.41 9.29 -5.14
N SER A 74 -9.30 9.74 -5.69
CA SER A 74 -8.63 9.12 -6.84
C SER A 74 -8.06 7.74 -6.46
N ILE A 75 -8.93 6.76 -6.22
CA ILE A 75 -8.55 5.40 -5.86
C ILE A 75 -8.22 4.57 -7.10
N ILE A 76 -7.29 3.65 -6.97
CA ILE A 76 -7.00 2.64 -7.97
C ILE A 76 -7.99 1.49 -7.79
N ASP A 77 -9.17 1.66 -8.39
CA ASP A 77 -10.21 0.65 -8.39
C ASP A 77 -9.92 -0.46 -9.43
N ASP A 78 -10.85 -1.39 -9.59
CA ASP A 78 -10.70 -2.53 -10.50
C ASP A 78 -10.60 -2.10 -11.97
N GLU A 79 -11.22 -1.00 -12.38
CA GLU A 79 -11.15 -0.48 -13.76
C GLU A 79 -9.76 0.06 -14.08
N VAL A 80 -9.20 0.88 -13.18
CA VAL A 80 -7.82 1.43 -13.31
C VAL A 80 -6.81 0.30 -13.22
N ALA A 81 -6.99 -0.62 -12.29
CA ALA A 81 -6.12 -1.76 -12.13
C ALA A 81 -6.11 -2.68 -13.36
N TYR A 82 -7.27 -2.89 -14.00
CA TYR A 82 -7.38 -3.62 -15.25
C TYR A 82 -6.67 -2.91 -16.41
N GLU A 83 -6.79 -1.59 -16.50
CA GLU A 83 -6.09 -0.79 -17.53
C GLU A 83 -4.57 -0.97 -17.41
N LEU A 84 -4.01 -0.90 -16.19
CA LEU A 84 -2.59 -1.12 -15.94
C LEU A 84 -2.15 -2.56 -16.29
N ALA A 85 -2.96 -3.56 -15.94
CA ALA A 85 -2.66 -4.96 -16.17
C ALA A 85 -2.75 -5.35 -17.64
N SER A 86 -3.80 -4.88 -18.35
CA SER A 86 -4.06 -5.22 -19.75
C SER A 86 -2.96 -4.74 -20.69
N ARG A 87 -2.25 -3.68 -20.31
CA ARG A 87 -1.11 -3.13 -21.05
C ARG A 87 0.21 -3.82 -20.72
N GLY A 88 0.20 -4.82 -19.83
CA GLY A 88 1.41 -5.52 -19.40
C GLY A 88 2.38 -4.67 -18.58
N MET A 89 1.95 -3.50 -18.12
CA MET A 89 2.79 -2.56 -17.38
C MET A 89 3.00 -2.97 -15.92
N MET A 90 2.21 -3.89 -15.41
CA MET A 90 2.42 -4.54 -14.12
C MET A 90 2.46 -6.05 -14.29
N ALA A 91 3.36 -6.71 -13.57
CA ALA A 91 3.39 -8.18 -13.45
C ALA A 91 2.22 -8.67 -12.56
N LEU A 92 1.01 -8.29 -12.93
CA LEU A 92 -0.22 -8.72 -12.30
C LEU A 92 -0.67 -9.95 -13.07
N THR A 93 -0.48 -11.11 -12.49
CA THR A 93 -0.97 -12.37 -13.05
C THR A 93 -2.49 -12.35 -12.99
N TYR A 94 -3.12 -12.04 -14.10
CA TYR A 94 -4.55 -12.23 -14.28
C TYR A 94 -4.80 -13.72 -14.43
N ASP A 95 -5.32 -14.35 -13.39
CA ASP A 95 -5.81 -15.71 -13.48
C ASP A 95 -7.21 -15.66 -14.11
N GLY A 96 -7.30 -16.07 -15.38
CA GLY A 96 -8.46 -15.83 -16.26
C GLY A 96 -9.78 -16.43 -15.83
N ASP A 97 -9.83 -17.19 -14.74
CA ASP A 97 -11.05 -17.84 -14.25
C ASP A 97 -11.58 -17.25 -12.93
N SER A 98 -10.82 -16.41 -12.31
CA SER A 98 -11.26 -15.61 -11.18
C SER A 98 -10.40 -14.38 -11.12
N ARG A 99 -10.95 -13.21 -11.04
CA ARG A 99 -10.32 -11.91 -10.80
C ARG A 99 -9.35 -11.92 -9.58
N LYS A 100 -8.57 -12.99 -9.46
CA LYS A 100 -7.58 -13.26 -8.43
C LYS A 100 -6.22 -12.91 -8.99
N THR A 101 -5.97 -11.65 -9.17
CA THR A 101 -4.62 -11.16 -9.43
C THR A 101 -3.86 -11.04 -8.11
N THR A 102 -2.61 -11.45 -8.11
CA THR A 102 -1.71 -11.26 -6.97
C THR A 102 -1.51 -9.76 -6.78
N GLY A 103 -2.23 -9.14 -5.83
CA GLY A 103 -2.18 -7.70 -5.53
C GLY A 103 -3.35 -6.87 -6.05
N ILE A 104 -4.13 -7.38 -7.02
CA ILE A 104 -5.42 -6.79 -7.41
C ILE A 104 -6.52 -7.70 -6.90
N ASP A 105 -7.34 -7.20 -6.00
CA ASP A 105 -8.62 -7.80 -5.67
C ASP A 105 -9.69 -7.20 -6.59
N ARG A 106 -10.88 -7.82 -6.59
CA ARG A 106 -12.12 -7.31 -7.25
C ARG A 106 -12.46 -5.86 -6.91
N PHE A 107 -11.73 -5.23 -6.03
CA PHE A 107 -11.91 -3.85 -5.60
C PHE A 107 -10.85 -2.90 -6.17
N GLY A 108 -9.76 -3.41 -6.77
CA GLY A 108 -8.63 -2.64 -7.20
C GLY A 108 -7.32 -3.03 -6.49
N ILE A 109 -6.34 -2.13 -6.47
CA ILE A 109 -5.04 -2.41 -5.85
C ILE A 109 -5.07 -2.07 -4.37
N LEU A 110 -4.99 -3.11 -3.54
CA LEU A 110 -5.01 -3.01 -2.08
C LEU A 110 -3.61 -2.96 -1.48
N THR A 111 -3.48 -2.22 -0.38
CA THR A 111 -2.30 -2.31 0.49
C THR A 111 -2.16 -3.72 1.08
N PRO A 112 -0.97 -4.12 1.54
CA PRO A 112 -0.77 -5.43 2.18
C PRO A 112 -1.74 -5.73 3.33
N TRP A 113 -2.14 -4.71 4.08
CA TRP A 113 -3.10 -4.83 5.20
C TRP A 113 -4.53 -5.12 4.72
N GLY A 114 -4.96 -4.48 3.64
CA GLY A 114 -6.25 -4.75 2.99
C GLY A 114 -6.30 -6.17 2.43
N VAL A 115 -5.26 -6.59 1.72
CA VAL A 115 -5.13 -7.96 1.16
C VAL A 115 -5.22 -9.02 2.25
N GLU A 116 -4.62 -8.81 3.43
CA GLU A 116 -4.68 -9.77 4.53
C GLU A 116 -6.12 -9.99 5.01
N VAL A 117 -6.93 -8.92 5.08
CA VAL A 117 -8.34 -9.04 5.49
C VAL A 117 -9.17 -9.74 4.45
N VAL A 118 -8.98 -9.42 3.17
CA VAL A 118 -9.68 -10.08 2.06
C VAL A 118 -9.37 -11.58 2.04
N LYS A 119 -8.10 -11.96 2.17
CA LYS A 119 -7.69 -13.37 2.24
C LYS A 119 -8.34 -14.13 3.41
N ARG A 120 -8.48 -13.47 4.56
CA ARG A 120 -9.04 -14.09 5.77
C ARG A 120 -10.56 -14.25 5.69
N ARG A 121 -11.27 -13.31 5.09
CA ARG A 121 -12.74 -13.25 5.06
C ARG A 121 -13.37 -13.82 3.79
N GLY A 122 -12.60 -13.95 2.71
CA GLY A 122 -13.06 -14.54 1.44
C GLY A 122 -14.16 -13.75 0.75
N SER A 123 -15.18 -14.45 0.22
CA SER A 123 -16.24 -13.87 -0.63
C SER A 123 -17.18 -12.88 0.07
N GLY A 124 -17.23 -12.89 1.40
CA GLY A 124 -18.10 -12.00 2.20
C GLY A 124 -17.60 -10.57 2.38
N VAL A 125 -16.55 -10.16 1.64
CA VAL A 125 -15.93 -8.83 1.77
C VAL A 125 -16.56 -7.85 0.77
N SER A 126 -16.81 -6.61 1.22
CA SER A 126 -17.22 -5.46 0.42
C SER A 126 -16.30 -4.25 0.69
N LEU A 127 -16.39 -3.19 -0.10
CA LEU A 127 -15.61 -1.96 0.13
C LEU A 127 -15.82 -1.36 1.53
N SER A 128 -17.01 -1.53 2.10
CA SER A 128 -17.36 -1.08 3.45
C SER A 128 -16.98 -2.06 4.56
N THR A 129 -16.38 -3.21 4.23
CA THR A 129 -15.98 -4.21 5.24
C THR A 129 -14.93 -3.62 6.18
N PRO A 130 -15.13 -3.70 7.51
CA PRO A 130 -14.20 -3.13 8.48
C PRO A 130 -12.84 -3.82 8.48
N VAL A 131 -11.79 -3.02 8.51
CA VAL A 131 -10.38 -3.40 8.68
C VAL A 131 -9.85 -2.62 9.88
N GLY A 132 -10.02 -3.15 11.09
CA GLY A 132 -9.73 -2.39 12.30
C GLY A 132 -10.72 -1.22 12.46
N LYS A 133 -10.20 0.01 12.42
CA LYS A 133 -11.00 1.26 12.48
C LYS A 133 -11.32 1.85 11.10
N ALA A 134 -10.76 1.30 10.04
CA ALA A 134 -10.93 1.69 8.65
C ALA A 134 -11.78 0.66 7.90
N THR A 135 -11.95 0.86 6.59
CA THR A 135 -12.65 -0.05 5.68
C THR A 135 -11.72 -0.56 4.58
N ILE A 136 -12.17 -1.51 3.77
CA ILE A 136 -11.40 -1.96 2.59
C ILE A 136 -11.12 -0.80 1.63
N LYS A 137 -12.09 0.13 1.45
CA LYS A 137 -11.91 1.32 0.60
C LYS A 137 -10.72 2.17 1.04
N ASP A 138 -10.51 2.32 2.34
CA ASP A 138 -9.42 3.12 2.91
C ASP A 138 -8.05 2.51 2.67
N HIS A 139 -8.01 1.19 2.39
CA HIS A 139 -6.80 0.44 2.06
C HIS A 139 -6.55 0.28 0.55
N LEU A 140 -7.32 0.93 -0.31
CA LEU A 140 -7.00 1.04 -1.73
C LEU A 140 -5.87 2.06 -1.94
N LEU A 141 -4.99 1.78 -2.90
CA LEU A 141 -4.02 2.78 -3.34
C LEU A 141 -4.74 3.94 -4.02
N ARG A 142 -4.17 5.12 -3.88
CA ARG A 142 -4.63 6.35 -4.51
C ARG A 142 -3.60 6.83 -5.51
N PHE A 143 -4.06 7.53 -6.53
CA PHE A 143 -3.19 8.08 -7.55
C PHE A 143 -3.66 9.47 -8.00
N LYS A 144 -2.77 10.22 -8.57
CA LYS A 144 -3.08 11.37 -9.39
C LYS A 144 -2.00 11.54 -10.46
N VAL A 145 -2.40 12.00 -11.63
CA VAL A 145 -1.51 12.21 -12.76
C VAL A 145 -1.60 13.65 -13.24
N ASP A 146 -0.54 14.14 -13.79
CA ASP A 146 -0.48 15.39 -14.51
C ASP A 146 -1.27 15.23 -15.83
N LEU A 147 -2.34 16.02 -16.01
CA LEU A 147 -3.24 15.90 -17.18
C LEU A 147 -2.86 16.79 -18.34
N ASP A 148 -2.23 17.92 -18.09
CA ASP A 148 -1.89 18.94 -19.06
C ASP A 148 -0.42 18.91 -19.50
N GLY A 149 0.40 18.11 -18.81
CA GLY A 149 1.80 17.87 -19.17
C GLY A 149 2.74 19.01 -18.75
N ASP A 150 2.34 19.85 -17.81
CA ASP A 150 3.16 20.95 -17.31
C ASP A 150 4.20 20.51 -16.25
N GLY A 151 4.16 19.24 -15.84
CA GLY A 151 5.03 18.63 -14.84
C GLY A 151 4.56 18.86 -13.39
N VAL A 152 3.34 19.35 -13.21
CA VAL A 152 2.74 19.58 -11.89
C VAL A 152 1.39 18.89 -11.80
N ILE A 153 1.21 18.11 -10.76
CA ILE A 153 -0.08 17.52 -10.41
C ILE A 153 -0.82 18.49 -9.52
N ASP A 154 -1.90 19.07 -10.03
CA ASP A 154 -2.72 20.00 -9.28
C ASP A 154 -3.70 19.33 -8.33
N GLY A 155 -3.78 19.84 -7.10
CA GLY A 155 -4.83 19.53 -6.15
C GLY A 155 -4.96 18.06 -5.77
N ALA A 156 -3.86 17.36 -5.50
CA ALA A 156 -3.92 16.02 -4.93
C ALA A 156 -4.50 16.07 -3.50
N SER A 157 -5.60 15.36 -3.26
CA SER A 157 -6.23 15.32 -1.92
C SER A 157 -5.49 14.34 -1.02
N VAL A 158 -4.79 14.84 -0.03
CA VAL A 158 -3.98 14.04 0.91
C VAL A 158 -4.32 14.43 2.34
N GLY A 159 -4.98 13.53 3.06
CA GLY A 159 -5.36 13.76 4.46
C GLY A 159 -6.26 14.96 4.68
N GLY A 160 -7.10 15.30 3.70
CA GLY A 160 -8.01 16.46 3.75
C GLY A 160 -7.36 17.77 3.31
N GLU A 161 -6.10 17.75 2.86
CA GLU A 161 -5.42 18.89 2.29
C GLU A 161 -5.29 18.73 0.77
N SER A 162 -5.34 19.84 0.05
CA SER A 162 -5.04 19.90 -1.37
C SER A 162 -3.58 20.25 -1.58
N VAL A 163 -2.83 19.37 -2.24
CA VAL A 163 -1.38 19.47 -2.42
C VAL A 163 -1.06 19.48 -3.91
N ASP A 164 -0.30 20.48 -4.36
CA ASP A 164 0.26 20.52 -5.71
C ASP A 164 1.64 19.87 -5.71
N ILE A 165 1.87 18.88 -6.59
CA ILE A 165 3.05 18.02 -6.56
C ILE A 165 3.79 18.10 -7.89
N ARG A 166 5.10 18.41 -7.85
CA ARG A 166 5.95 18.41 -9.04
C ARG A 166 6.32 16.97 -9.43
N ALA A 167 5.49 16.36 -10.24
CA ALA A 167 5.64 15.00 -10.76
C ALA A 167 4.63 14.74 -11.88
N THR A 168 4.93 13.80 -12.78
CA THR A 168 3.97 13.30 -13.78
C THR A 168 2.94 12.37 -13.16
N VAL A 169 3.36 11.60 -12.16
CA VAL A 169 2.51 10.62 -11.45
C VAL A 169 2.80 10.67 -9.95
N ALA A 170 1.76 10.75 -9.16
CA ALA A 170 1.79 10.57 -7.72
C ALA A 170 0.93 9.37 -7.33
N VAL A 171 1.48 8.48 -6.50
CA VAL A 171 0.76 7.34 -5.92
C VAL A 171 0.99 7.35 -4.43
N TRP A 172 -0.05 7.08 -3.66
CA TRP A 172 0.04 7.03 -2.21
C TRP A 172 -0.97 6.06 -1.60
N CYS A 173 -0.76 5.71 -0.37
CA CYS A 173 -1.72 4.92 0.39
C CYS A 173 -1.66 5.25 1.87
N ALA A 174 -2.77 5.03 2.54
CA ALA A 174 -2.85 5.04 3.99
C ALA A 174 -2.00 3.91 4.59
N GLY A 175 -1.49 4.15 5.77
CA GLY A 175 -0.77 3.16 6.54
C GLY A 175 -1.66 2.03 7.07
N LYS A 176 -1.19 1.37 8.11
CA LYS A 176 -1.87 0.21 8.69
C LYS A 176 -3.23 0.57 9.29
N ASP A 177 -3.40 1.76 9.80
CA ASP A 177 -4.65 2.20 10.41
C ASP A 177 -5.74 2.60 9.40
N GLY A 178 -5.38 2.67 8.08
CA GLY A 178 -6.25 3.04 6.98
C GLY A 178 -6.68 4.50 6.96
N LYS A 179 -6.03 5.35 7.74
CA LYS A 179 -6.31 6.78 7.77
C LYS A 179 -5.22 7.54 7.04
N MET A 180 -5.65 8.39 6.13
CA MET A 180 -4.76 9.38 5.55
C MET A 180 -4.63 10.54 6.53
N GLU A 181 -3.44 10.73 7.06
CA GLU A 181 -3.14 11.87 7.93
C GLU A 181 -2.76 13.10 7.10
N ASN A 182 -2.91 14.26 7.75
CA ASN A 182 -2.55 15.54 7.16
C ASN A 182 -1.08 15.53 6.71
N TYR A 183 -0.79 15.89 5.46
CA TYR A 183 0.53 15.82 4.83
C TYR A 183 1.61 16.58 5.62
N HIS A 184 1.27 17.69 6.28
CA HIS A 184 2.20 18.45 7.12
C HIS A 184 2.64 17.72 8.39
N LYS A 185 1.87 16.74 8.85
CA LYS A 185 2.25 15.87 9.98
C LYS A 185 3.11 14.69 9.55
N GLY A 186 3.43 14.58 8.28
CA GLY A 186 3.96 13.45 7.55
C GLY A 186 5.25 12.80 8.06
N LEU A 187 6.00 13.41 8.96
CA LEU A 187 7.19 12.78 9.54
C LEU A 187 6.89 11.76 10.65
N LYS A 188 5.64 11.68 11.12
CA LYS A 188 5.21 10.75 12.19
C LYS A 188 4.09 9.81 11.76
N THR A 189 3.67 9.87 10.48
CA THR A 189 2.58 9.05 9.96
C THR A 189 3.10 7.70 9.46
N ASP A 190 2.23 6.73 9.37
CA ASP A 190 2.54 5.45 8.73
C ASP A 190 2.13 5.42 7.25
N ASP A 191 1.65 6.55 6.72
CA ASP A 191 1.31 6.75 5.33
C ASP A 191 2.51 6.66 4.40
N ILE A 192 2.27 6.31 3.16
CA ILE A 192 3.29 6.09 2.15
C ILE A 192 3.00 6.96 0.93
N TYR A 193 4.01 7.71 0.52
CA TYR A 193 3.99 8.62 -0.62
C TYR A 193 5.12 8.28 -1.59
N THR A 194 4.89 8.44 -2.90
CA THR A 194 5.93 8.25 -3.93
C THR A 194 6.69 9.53 -4.25
N TRP A 195 6.38 10.62 -3.63
CA TRP A 195 7.09 11.90 -3.74
C TRP A 195 7.76 12.32 -2.44
N THR A 196 8.65 13.29 -2.53
CA THR A 196 9.35 13.86 -1.37
C THR A 196 8.79 15.26 -1.04
N PRO A 197 8.97 15.76 0.19
CA PRO A 197 8.56 17.13 0.55
C PRO A 197 9.07 18.21 -0.39
N GLY A 198 10.28 18.03 -0.97
CA GLY A 198 10.84 18.98 -1.94
C GLY A 198 10.13 19.03 -3.30
N GLN A 199 9.28 18.07 -3.60
CA GLN A 199 8.44 18.05 -4.80
C GLN A 199 7.08 18.72 -4.59
N THR A 200 6.72 19.06 -3.37
CA THR A 200 5.49 19.80 -3.06
C THR A 200 5.66 21.26 -3.46
N VAL A 201 4.81 21.76 -4.35
CA VAL A 201 4.85 23.14 -4.84
C VAL A 201 4.00 24.04 -3.97
N ARG A 202 2.80 23.59 -3.61
CA ARG A 202 1.86 24.32 -2.77
C ARG A 202 0.97 23.38 -1.99
N VAL A 203 0.58 23.79 -0.80
CA VAL A 203 -0.46 23.14 0.01
C VAL A 203 -1.56 24.15 0.24
N LYS A 204 -2.79 23.80 -0.06
CA LYS A 204 -3.98 24.66 0.04
C LYS A 204 -4.93 24.12 1.11
#